data_0e676af3fe24e97499a68d47bc4b5875
#
_entry.id   0e676af3fe24e97499a68d47bc4b5875
#
_cell.length_a   1.000
_cell.length_b   1.000
_cell.length_c   1.000
_cell.angle_alpha   90.00
_cell.angle_beta   90.00
_cell.angle_gamma   90.00
#
_symmetry.space_group_name_H-M   'P 1'
#
loop_
_entity.id
_entity.type
_entity.pdbx_description
1 polymer ?
#
loop_
_entity_poly.entity_id
_entity_poly.type
_entity_poly.pdbx_seq_one_letter_code
_entity_poly.pdbx_strand_id
1 'polypeptide(L)'
;MKRALSLAIFIAVAMGAPASAQDAGKGEQVFRRCRACHTIGPGAQNKVGPQLNGIVGRKAASASGFNYSDAMKQKAAGGLVWTEGNLTQYLDAPDSFVPNGVMAFAGVKNEAELKDLIAFLKTQK
;
A
#
# COMPACT_ATOMS: atom_id res chain seq x y z
N MET A 1 28.93 60.24 -21.66
CA MET A 1 27.60 59.74 -21.27
C MET A 1 27.64 58.22 -21.30
N LYS A 2 27.77 57.59 -20.15
CA LYS A 2 27.80 56.11 -20.03
C LYS A 2 26.40 55.66 -19.65
N ARG A 3 25.70 54.98 -20.57
CA ARG A 3 24.39 54.35 -20.28
C ARG A 3 24.65 53.00 -19.66
N ALA A 4 24.36 52.85 -18.37
CA ALA A 4 24.37 51.57 -17.68
C ALA A 4 23.10 50.84 -18.08
N LEU A 5 23.27 49.68 -18.74
CA LEU A 5 22.20 48.75 -19.05
C LEU A 5 22.01 47.82 -17.86
N SER A 6 20.96 48.05 -17.06
CA SER A 6 20.60 47.19 -15.95
C SER A 6 19.90 45.92 -16.52
N LEU A 7 20.59 44.80 -16.43
CA LEU A 7 20.03 43.52 -16.81
C LEU A 7 19.19 42.99 -15.61
N ALA A 8 17.87 43.08 -15.72
CA ALA A 8 16.99 42.47 -14.72
C ALA A 8 16.92 40.95 -14.96
N ILE A 9 17.50 40.19 -14.05
CA ILE A 9 17.41 38.75 -14.05
C ILE A 9 16.06 38.38 -13.43
N PHE A 10 15.12 37.92 -14.26
CA PHE A 10 13.89 37.31 -13.77
C PHE A 10 14.18 35.86 -13.36
N ILE A 11 14.25 35.62 -12.04
CA ILE A 11 14.27 34.26 -11.49
C ILE A 11 12.84 33.74 -11.56
N ALA A 12 12.58 32.87 -12.53
CA ALA A 12 11.33 32.12 -12.58
C ALA A 12 11.36 31.05 -11.47
N VAL A 13 10.67 31.32 -10.38
CA VAL A 13 10.40 30.28 -9.37
C VAL A 13 9.39 29.34 -9.96
N ALA A 14 9.85 28.16 -10.38
CA ALA A 14 8.97 27.07 -10.76
C ALA A 14 8.25 26.60 -9.49
N MET A 15 7.00 27.03 -9.30
CA MET A 15 6.09 26.45 -8.32
C MET A 15 5.74 25.06 -8.83
N GLY A 16 6.52 24.05 -8.43
CA GLY A 16 6.13 22.66 -8.58
C GLY A 16 4.81 22.45 -7.85
N ALA A 17 3.78 21.94 -8.56
CA ALA A 17 2.56 21.50 -7.91
C ALA A 17 2.93 20.51 -6.79
N PRO A 18 2.36 20.62 -5.56
CA PRO A 18 2.63 19.64 -4.52
C PRO A 18 2.22 18.28 -5.05
N ALA A 19 3.18 17.34 -5.12
CA ALA A 19 2.87 15.93 -5.35
C ALA A 19 1.82 15.54 -4.31
N SER A 20 0.72 14.89 -4.74
CA SER A 20 -0.31 14.39 -3.84
C SER A 20 0.36 13.52 -2.79
N ALA A 21 0.56 14.05 -1.58
CA ALA A 21 1.23 13.32 -0.50
C ALA A 21 0.37 12.12 -0.12
N GLN A 22 0.99 10.95 -0.04
CA GLN A 22 0.38 9.75 0.52
C GLN A 22 0.08 10.01 2.00
N ASP A 23 -1.17 9.83 2.39
CA ASP A 23 -1.66 10.18 3.72
C ASP A 23 -2.00 8.94 4.52
N ALA A 24 -1.14 8.58 5.49
CA ALA A 24 -1.35 7.43 6.37
C ALA A 24 -2.62 7.56 7.23
N GLY A 25 -3.00 8.77 7.64
CA GLY A 25 -4.23 9.00 8.41
C GLY A 25 -5.49 8.71 7.58
N LYS A 26 -5.50 9.13 6.32
CA LYS A 26 -6.57 8.75 5.38
C LYS A 26 -6.53 7.26 5.07
N GLY A 27 -5.33 6.70 4.95
CA GLY A 27 -5.13 5.26 4.74
C GLY A 27 -5.69 4.41 5.87
N GLU A 28 -5.61 4.87 7.11
CA GLU A 28 -6.26 4.21 8.24
C GLU A 28 -7.78 4.15 8.08
N GLN A 29 -8.38 5.20 7.54
CA GLN A 29 -9.82 5.20 7.24
C GLN A 29 -10.18 4.19 6.15
N VAL A 30 -9.35 4.08 5.12
CA VAL A 30 -9.52 3.06 4.08
C VAL A 30 -9.37 1.66 4.67
N PHE A 31 -8.42 1.45 5.58
CA PHE A 31 -8.18 0.18 6.26
C PHE A 31 -9.39 -0.33 7.06
N ARG A 32 -10.33 0.52 7.43
CA ARG A 32 -11.58 0.09 8.08
C ARG A 32 -12.32 -0.98 7.30
N ARG A 33 -12.22 -0.97 5.97
CA ARG A 33 -12.79 -2.01 5.09
C ARG A 33 -12.13 -3.38 5.27
N CYS A 34 -10.95 -3.41 5.85
CA CYS A 34 -10.15 -4.63 6.05
C CYS A 34 -10.34 -5.23 7.45
N ARG A 35 -10.82 -4.43 8.40
CA ARG A 35 -10.89 -4.80 9.82
C ARG A 35 -11.87 -5.93 10.14
N ALA A 36 -12.82 -6.21 9.25
CA ALA A 36 -13.70 -7.36 9.43
C ALA A 36 -12.93 -8.69 9.42
N CYS A 37 -11.82 -8.75 8.69
CA CYS A 37 -11.06 -9.97 8.47
C CYS A 37 -9.60 -9.90 8.96
N HIS A 38 -9.03 -8.71 9.12
CA HIS A 38 -7.63 -8.52 9.48
C HIS A 38 -7.44 -7.69 10.73
N THR A 39 -6.36 -7.95 11.45
CA THR A 39 -5.92 -7.18 12.62
C THR A 39 -4.52 -6.62 12.40
N ILE A 40 -4.24 -5.52 13.07
CA ILE A 40 -2.94 -4.87 13.15
C ILE A 40 -2.71 -4.35 14.56
N GLY A 41 -1.47 -4.02 14.87
CA GLY A 41 -1.08 -3.44 16.14
C GLY A 41 -0.51 -4.45 17.13
N PRO A 42 -0.18 -4.01 18.36
CA PRO A 42 0.36 -4.88 19.40
C PRO A 42 -0.60 -6.03 19.69
N GLY A 43 -0.09 -7.27 19.71
CA GLY A 43 -0.88 -8.46 20.01
C GLY A 43 -1.88 -8.86 18.91
N ALA A 44 -1.72 -8.35 17.68
CA ALA A 44 -2.60 -8.69 16.57
C ALA A 44 -2.60 -10.21 16.32
N GLN A 45 -3.80 -10.76 16.18
CA GLN A 45 -4.03 -12.19 15.96
C GLN A 45 -4.70 -12.42 14.60
N ASN A 46 -4.49 -13.61 14.04
CA ASN A 46 -5.20 -14.03 12.85
C ASN A 46 -6.70 -14.14 13.12
N LYS A 47 -7.49 -13.80 12.12
CA LYS A 47 -8.94 -13.92 12.10
C LYS A 47 -9.35 -14.70 10.83
N VAL A 48 -10.35 -14.20 10.11
CA VAL A 48 -10.70 -14.73 8.78
C VAL A 48 -9.51 -14.59 7.83
N GLY A 49 -8.78 -13.48 7.93
CA GLY A 49 -7.49 -13.27 7.27
C GLY A 49 -6.32 -13.24 8.26
N PRO A 50 -5.09 -13.28 7.77
CA PRO A 50 -3.91 -13.19 8.62
C PRO A 50 -3.75 -11.80 9.23
N GLN A 51 -3.07 -11.70 10.38
CA GLN A 51 -2.65 -10.42 10.91
C GLN A 51 -1.69 -9.73 9.90
N LEU A 52 -1.71 -8.40 9.85
CA LEU A 52 -1.01 -7.63 8.83
C LEU A 52 0.17 -6.79 9.36
N ASN A 53 0.66 -7.07 10.57
CA ASN A 53 1.85 -6.38 11.08
C ASN A 53 3.05 -6.60 10.18
N GLY A 54 3.73 -5.51 9.82
CA GLY A 54 4.90 -5.56 8.96
C GLY A 54 4.63 -6.09 7.55
N ILE A 55 3.39 -6.00 7.06
CA ILE A 55 3.01 -6.58 5.77
C ILE A 55 3.83 -6.03 4.61
N VAL A 56 4.19 -4.74 4.62
CA VAL A 56 5.04 -4.16 3.59
C VAL A 56 6.47 -4.70 3.75
N GLY A 57 6.92 -5.44 2.75
CA GLY A 57 8.20 -6.14 2.75
C GLY A 57 8.17 -7.55 3.31
N ARG A 58 7.02 -8.03 3.80
CA ARG A 58 6.86 -9.39 4.33
C ARG A 58 6.69 -10.40 3.18
N LYS A 59 7.25 -11.59 3.37
CA LYS A 59 7.02 -12.70 2.44
C LYS A 59 5.54 -13.10 2.45
N ALA A 60 5.00 -13.43 1.28
CA ALA A 60 3.65 -13.96 1.18
C ALA A 60 3.53 -15.29 1.96
N ALA A 61 2.34 -15.56 2.46
CA ALA A 61 1.99 -16.76 3.23
C ALA A 61 2.90 -17.00 4.45
N SER A 62 3.35 -15.95 5.14
CA SER A 62 4.33 -16.08 6.21
C SER A 62 3.81 -15.79 7.62
N ALA A 63 2.55 -15.38 7.80
CA ALA A 63 2.00 -15.20 9.12
C ALA A 63 1.88 -16.53 9.85
N SER A 64 2.46 -16.60 11.05
CA SER A 64 2.46 -17.81 11.87
C SER A 64 1.03 -18.25 12.22
N GLY A 65 0.76 -19.54 12.08
CA GLY A 65 -0.51 -20.14 12.50
C GLY A 65 -1.72 -19.81 11.59
N PHE A 66 -1.53 -19.13 10.47
CA PHE A 66 -2.62 -18.88 9.53
C PHE A 66 -2.62 -19.95 8.41
N ASN A 67 -3.80 -20.47 8.11
CA ASN A 67 -3.97 -21.43 7.02
C ASN A 67 -4.31 -20.69 5.71
N TYR A 68 -3.28 -20.45 4.91
CA TYR A 68 -3.42 -19.79 3.61
C TYR A 68 -4.06 -20.70 2.55
N SER A 69 -4.71 -20.08 1.55
CA SER A 69 -5.18 -20.81 0.37
C SER A 69 -4.03 -21.44 -0.41
N ASP A 70 -4.31 -22.49 -1.15
CA ASP A 70 -3.30 -23.12 -2.01
C ASP A 70 -2.77 -22.13 -3.06
N ALA A 71 -3.63 -21.28 -3.61
CA ALA A 71 -3.23 -20.24 -4.54
C ALA A 71 -2.20 -19.27 -3.93
N MET A 72 -2.42 -18.83 -2.69
CA MET A 72 -1.48 -17.95 -1.99
C MET A 72 -0.17 -18.68 -1.66
N LYS A 73 -0.25 -19.93 -1.22
CA LYS A 73 0.94 -20.76 -0.97
C LYS A 73 1.79 -20.95 -2.23
N GLN A 74 1.17 -21.13 -3.38
CA GLN A 74 1.87 -21.23 -4.66
C GLN A 74 2.57 -19.92 -5.04
N LYS A 75 1.93 -18.77 -4.83
CA LYS A 75 2.55 -17.46 -5.03
C LYS A 75 3.77 -17.29 -4.10
N ALA A 76 3.65 -17.70 -2.86
CA ALA A 76 4.75 -17.66 -1.90
C ALA A 76 5.91 -18.57 -2.31
N ALA A 77 5.62 -19.78 -2.77
CA ALA A 77 6.61 -20.71 -3.31
C ALA A 77 7.35 -20.15 -4.53
N GLY A 78 6.67 -19.33 -5.33
CA GLY A 78 7.27 -18.57 -6.43
C GLY A 78 8.08 -17.35 -6.02
N GLY A 79 8.20 -17.07 -4.71
CA GLY A 79 9.02 -15.99 -4.18
C GLY A 79 8.30 -14.66 -3.98
N LEU A 80 6.95 -14.64 -3.95
CA LEU A 80 6.19 -13.41 -3.74
C LEU A 80 6.55 -12.75 -2.41
N VAL A 81 6.95 -11.50 -2.47
CA VAL A 81 7.15 -10.60 -1.34
C VAL A 81 6.17 -9.45 -1.49
N TRP A 82 5.56 -9.02 -0.39
CA TRP A 82 4.64 -7.89 -0.37
C TRP A 82 5.40 -6.57 -0.43
N THR A 83 6.07 -6.32 -1.55
CA THR A 83 6.59 -4.98 -1.88
C THR A 83 5.42 -4.01 -2.02
N GLU A 84 5.68 -2.71 -1.94
CA GLU A 84 4.63 -1.70 -2.17
C GLU A 84 3.95 -1.91 -3.53
N GLY A 85 4.73 -2.21 -4.58
CA GLY A 85 4.20 -2.47 -5.92
C GLY A 85 3.31 -3.71 -5.99
N ASN A 86 3.72 -4.80 -5.38
CA ASN A 86 2.93 -6.04 -5.35
C ASN A 86 1.66 -5.87 -4.51
N LEU A 87 1.74 -5.20 -3.36
CA LEU A 87 0.56 -4.87 -2.57
C LEU A 87 -0.41 -3.98 -3.32
N THR A 88 0.08 -2.98 -4.03
CA THR A 88 -0.74 -2.11 -4.86
C THR A 88 -1.51 -2.91 -5.91
N GLN A 89 -0.85 -3.80 -6.63
CA GLN A 89 -1.52 -4.66 -7.61
C GLN A 89 -2.54 -5.61 -6.98
N TYR A 90 -2.17 -6.23 -5.87
CA TYR A 90 -3.05 -7.16 -5.15
C TYR A 90 -4.29 -6.45 -4.60
N LEU A 91 -4.12 -5.31 -3.98
CA LEU A 91 -5.23 -4.56 -3.38
C LEU A 91 -6.11 -3.84 -4.42
N ASP A 92 -5.58 -3.54 -5.60
CA ASP A 92 -6.39 -3.06 -6.71
C ASP A 92 -7.30 -4.16 -7.27
N ALA A 93 -6.76 -5.35 -7.52
CA ALA A 93 -7.49 -6.45 -8.13
C ALA A 93 -7.06 -7.80 -7.53
N PRO A 94 -7.57 -8.16 -6.33
CA PRO A 94 -7.13 -9.37 -5.62
C PRO A 94 -7.27 -10.64 -6.43
N ASP A 95 -8.41 -10.84 -7.09
CA ASP A 95 -8.70 -12.05 -7.87
C ASP A 95 -7.84 -12.17 -9.13
N SER A 96 -7.40 -11.04 -9.67
CA SER A 96 -6.50 -11.03 -10.84
C SER A 96 -5.06 -11.32 -10.44
N PHE A 97 -4.62 -10.79 -9.31
CA PHE A 97 -3.26 -10.96 -8.81
C PHE A 97 -3.02 -12.35 -8.22
N VAL A 98 -3.99 -12.87 -7.47
CA VAL A 98 -4.00 -14.24 -6.93
C VAL A 98 -5.25 -14.97 -7.40
N PRO A 99 -5.27 -15.49 -8.64
CA PRO A 99 -6.40 -16.28 -9.13
C PRO A 99 -6.69 -17.47 -8.21
N ASN A 100 -7.96 -17.73 -7.95
CA ASN A 100 -8.44 -18.77 -7.01
C ASN A 100 -8.04 -18.50 -5.55
N GLY A 101 -7.68 -17.28 -5.19
CA GLY A 101 -7.55 -16.86 -3.81
C GLY A 101 -8.88 -16.85 -3.08
N VAL A 102 -8.82 -16.78 -1.74
CA VAL A 102 -10.03 -16.88 -0.90
C VAL A 102 -10.42 -15.55 -0.23
N MET A 103 -9.65 -14.50 -0.42
CA MET A 103 -9.98 -13.18 0.13
C MET A 103 -11.19 -12.58 -0.59
N ALA A 104 -12.32 -12.51 0.10
CA ALA A 104 -13.57 -11.98 -0.44
C ALA A 104 -13.55 -10.43 -0.42
N PHE A 105 -12.81 -9.83 -1.32
CA PHE A 105 -12.63 -8.39 -1.42
C PHE A 105 -12.47 -7.96 -2.88
N ALA A 106 -13.28 -7.00 -3.31
CA ALA A 106 -13.30 -6.58 -4.72
C ALA A 106 -12.11 -5.70 -5.13
N GLY A 107 -11.42 -5.12 -4.17
CA GLY A 107 -10.29 -4.23 -4.40
C GLY A 107 -10.57 -2.77 -4.08
N VAL A 108 -9.52 -1.97 -4.00
CA VAL A 108 -9.56 -0.52 -3.86
C VAL A 108 -9.33 0.10 -5.23
N LYS A 109 -10.37 0.61 -5.86
CA LYS A 109 -10.32 1.12 -7.25
C LYS A 109 -9.93 2.60 -7.35
N ASN A 110 -10.06 3.36 -6.27
CA ASN A 110 -9.59 4.73 -6.22
C ASN A 110 -8.08 4.75 -5.97
N GLU A 111 -7.33 5.30 -6.91
CA GLU A 111 -5.86 5.31 -6.85
C GLU A 111 -5.33 6.09 -5.64
N ALA A 112 -5.95 7.22 -5.28
CA ALA A 112 -5.55 8.02 -4.13
C ALA A 112 -5.78 7.25 -2.82
N GLU A 113 -6.94 6.62 -2.65
CA GLU A 113 -7.23 5.76 -1.50
C GLU A 113 -6.24 4.59 -1.39
N LEU A 114 -5.88 3.98 -2.52
CA LEU A 114 -4.93 2.87 -2.55
C LEU A 114 -3.53 3.31 -2.12
N LYS A 115 -3.06 4.46 -2.59
CA LYS A 115 -1.80 5.05 -2.15
C LYS A 115 -1.79 5.39 -0.66
N ASP A 116 -2.88 5.95 -0.16
CA ASP A 116 -3.03 6.27 1.26
C ASP A 116 -3.03 4.99 2.12
N LEU A 117 -3.73 3.94 1.67
CA LEU A 117 -3.75 2.65 2.34
C LEU A 117 -2.33 2.03 2.43
N ILE A 118 -1.57 2.05 1.36
CA ILE A 118 -0.18 1.57 1.36
C ILE A 118 0.68 2.39 2.33
N ALA A 119 0.53 3.72 2.34
CA ALA A 119 1.23 4.58 3.28
C ALA A 119 0.91 4.21 4.75
N PHE A 120 -0.35 3.93 5.04
CA PHE A 120 -0.77 3.47 6.36
C PHE A 120 -0.17 2.11 6.72
N LEU A 121 -0.23 1.12 5.83
CA LEU A 121 0.32 -0.22 6.07
C LEU A 121 1.83 -0.19 6.31
N LYS A 122 2.56 0.72 5.68
CA LYS A 122 4.01 0.93 5.93
C LYS A 122 4.31 1.33 7.37
N THR A 123 3.39 1.96 8.05
CA THR A 123 3.57 2.37 9.46
C THR A 123 3.32 1.23 10.44
N GLN A 124 2.75 0.12 10.01
CA GLN A 124 2.42 -1.03 10.86
C GLN A 124 3.59 -2.02 10.89
N LYS A 125 4.19 -2.16 12.06
CA LYS A 125 5.36 -3.02 12.30
C LYS A 125 4.98 -4.35 12.95
#